data_d12d3b34aa3f2241a4349b4b7c648045
#
_entry.id   d12d3b34aa3f2241a4349b4b7c648045
#
_cell.length_a   1.000
_cell.length_b   1.000
_cell.length_c   1.000
_cell.angle_alpha   90.00
_cell.angle_beta   90.00
_cell.angle_gamma   90.00
#
_symmetry.space_group_name_H-M   'P 1'
#
loop_
_entity.id
_entity.type
_entity.pdbx_description
1 polymer ?
#
loop_
_entity_poly.entity_id
_entity_poly.type
_entity_poly.pdbx_seq_one_letter_code
_entity_poly.pdbx_strand_id
1 'polypeptide(L)'
;IFDIMEKGQWESLYAENPESIVDVRIAGWEQDVKDGINNYPDLDTWQKYMHFYQNSRTKTISVSEYCNLRWSTEYVMYAFGMNDDGYQTTDVVTVEFTTTTPEASNNSFVVEIGELTDSTVSFTVTTTNNDPYFLTIQDKRYVDLFFGEEASKTWEDMVWDLTFVKPDAQI
;
A
#
# COMPACT_ATOMS: atom_id res chain seq x y z
N ILE A 1 10.32 -9.80 13.93
CA ILE A 1 10.05 -9.04 12.69
C ILE A 1 8.94 -9.74 11.92
N PHE A 2 8.05 -9.02 11.31
CA PHE A 2 7.05 -9.53 10.35
C PHE A 2 6.73 -8.45 9.31
N ASP A 3 6.23 -8.90 8.15
CA ASP A 3 5.70 -8.00 7.12
C ASP A 3 4.77 -8.79 6.18
N ILE A 4 4.13 -8.09 5.24
CA ILE A 4 3.18 -8.64 4.28
C ILE A 4 3.59 -8.19 2.89
N MET A 5 3.54 -9.10 1.91
CA MET A 5 3.72 -8.75 0.50
C MET A 5 2.76 -9.54 -0.40
N GLU A 6 2.53 -9.07 -1.60
CA GLU A 6 1.72 -9.79 -2.57
C GLU A 6 2.33 -11.16 -2.89
N LYS A 7 1.49 -12.18 -2.98
CA LYS A 7 1.93 -13.56 -3.18
C LYS A 7 2.77 -13.73 -4.45
N GLY A 8 2.38 -13.10 -5.55
CA GLY A 8 3.16 -13.16 -6.79
C GLY A 8 4.57 -12.58 -6.65
N GLN A 9 4.74 -11.53 -5.86
CA GLN A 9 6.05 -10.98 -5.54
C GLN A 9 6.86 -11.94 -4.66
N TRP A 10 6.24 -12.52 -3.63
CA TRP A 10 6.87 -13.53 -2.78
C TRP A 10 7.35 -14.73 -3.59
N GLU A 11 6.49 -15.29 -4.42
CA GLU A 11 6.80 -16.44 -5.27
C GLU A 11 7.97 -16.18 -6.23
N SER A 12 8.00 -14.99 -6.79
CA SER A 12 9.08 -14.58 -7.72
C SER A 12 10.43 -14.40 -7.05
N LEU A 13 10.47 -13.96 -5.79
CA LEU A 13 11.71 -13.52 -5.14
C LEU A 13 12.20 -14.48 -4.06
N TYR A 14 11.30 -15.14 -3.35
CA TYR A 14 11.62 -15.83 -2.09
C TYR A 14 11.11 -17.27 -1.99
N ALA A 15 10.27 -17.76 -2.90
CA ALA A 15 9.68 -19.11 -2.77
C ALA A 15 10.73 -20.22 -2.72
N GLU A 16 11.82 -20.09 -3.48
CA GLU A 16 12.91 -21.09 -3.49
C GLU A 16 13.85 -20.97 -2.28
N ASN A 17 13.98 -19.78 -1.73
CA ASN A 17 14.83 -19.48 -0.56
C ASN A 17 14.21 -18.40 0.32
N PRO A 18 13.24 -18.76 1.18
CA PRO A 18 12.58 -17.81 2.08
C PRO A 18 13.53 -17.06 3.01
N GLU A 19 14.64 -17.69 3.42
CA GLU A 19 15.62 -17.08 4.33
C GLU A 19 16.32 -15.86 3.73
N SER A 20 16.39 -15.75 2.40
CA SER A 20 17.00 -14.60 1.73
C SER A 20 16.26 -13.26 2.02
N ILE A 21 15.01 -13.30 2.47
CA ILE A 21 14.28 -12.08 2.87
C ILE A 21 14.95 -11.37 4.04
N VAL A 22 15.62 -12.11 4.91
CA VAL A 22 16.33 -11.55 6.07
C VAL A 22 17.47 -10.63 5.61
N ASP A 23 18.28 -11.08 4.68
CA ASP A 23 19.38 -10.28 4.12
C ASP A 23 18.87 -9.05 3.38
N VAL A 24 17.75 -9.19 2.65
CA VAL A 24 17.10 -8.08 1.94
C VAL A 24 16.57 -7.03 2.91
N ARG A 25 15.96 -7.46 4.03
CA ARG A 25 15.48 -6.53 5.07
C ARG A 25 16.63 -5.79 5.73
N ILE A 26 17.73 -6.48 6.07
CA ILE A 26 18.93 -5.85 6.63
C ILE A 26 19.50 -4.81 5.66
N ALA A 27 19.67 -5.18 4.38
CA ALA A 27 20.17 -4.26 3.37
C ALA A 27 19.27 -3.03 3.18
N GLY A 28 17.94 -3.21 3.28
CA GLY A 28 16.97 -2.12 3.26
C GLY A 28 17.18 -1.15 4.43
N TRP A 29 17.27 -1.65 5.66
CA TRP A 29 17.49 -0.82 6.84
C TRP A 29 18.87 -0.12 6.82
N GLU A 30 19.90 -0.78 6.31
CA GLU A 30 21.22 -0.14 6.10
C GLU A 30 21.12 1.02 5.11
N GLN A 31 20.34 0.85 4.05
CA GLN A 31 20.12 1.91 3.07
C GLN A 31 19.31 3.06 3.64
N ASP A 32 18.22 2.77 4.37
CA ASP A 32 17.39 3.77 5.04
C ASP A 32 18.21 4.65 6.01
N VAL A 33 19.12 4.04 6.75
CA VAL A 33 20.02 4.77 7.64
C VAL A 33 20.99 5.66 6.85
N LYS A 34 21.58 5.15 5.75
CA LYS A 34 22.48 5.92 4.87
C LYS A 34 21.79 7.11 4.23
N ASP A 35 20.54 6.93 3.81
CA ASP A 35 19.76 7.97 3.14
C ASP A 35 19.16 8.98 4.14
N GLY A 36 19.28 8.73 5.43
CA GLY A 36 18.78 9.60 6.49
C GLY A 36 17.25 9.71 6.51
N ILE A 37 16.55 8.69 6.02
CA ILE A 37 15.07 8.68 5.89
C ILE A 37 14.38 8.85 7.25
N ASN A 38 15.03 8.42 8.31
CA ASN A 38 14.41 8.35 9.64
C ASN A 38 14.36 9.67 10.41
N ASN A 39 15.01 10.72 9.97
CA ASN A 39 15.11 12.03 10.67
C ASN A 39 15.47 11.96 12.19
N TYR A 40 15.92 10.81 12.68
CA TYR A 40 16.29 10.58 14.06
C TYR A 40 17.82 10.42 14.17
N PRO A 41 18.54 11.41 14.67
CA PRO A 41 20.00 11.40 14.70
C PRO A 41 20.60 10.27 15.55
N ASP A 42 19.82 9.69 16.45
CA ASP A 42 20.26 8.57 17.32
C ASP A 42 20.16 7.20 16.64
N LEU A 43 19.53 7.11 15.45
CA LEU A 43 19.38 5.89 14.66
C LEU A 43 20.48 5.79 13.60
N ASP A 44 21.72 5.80 14.04
CA ASP A 44 22.91 5.82 13.21
C ASP A 44 23.37 4.44 12.71
N THR A 45 22.69 3.38 13.16
CA THR A 45 22.94 2.00 12.73
C THR A 45 21.64 1.29 12.39
N TRP A 46 21.72 0.34 11.45
CA TRP A 46 20.52 -0.42 11.06
C TRP A 46 19.97 -1.27 12.23
N GLN A 47 20.79 -1.73 13.16
CA GLN A 47 20.32 -2.45 14.35
C GLN A 47 19.43 -1.57 15.22
N LYS A 48 19.81 -0.31 15.44
CA LYS A 48 18.95 0.63 16.17
C LYS A 48 17.65 0.93 15.41
N TYR A 49 17.75 1.08 14.09
CA TYR A 49 16.59 1.31 13.23
C TYR A 49 15.64 0.11 13.21
N MET A 50 16.18 -1.11 13.18
CA MET A 50 15.42 -2.36 13.26
C MET A 50 14.49 -2.44 14.47
N HIS A 51 14.87 -1.84 15.62
CA HIS A 51 14.03 -1.87 16.83
C HIS A 51 12.62 -1.31 16.62
N PHE A 52 12.39 -0.43 15.66
CA PHE A 52 11.05 0.03 15.31
C PHE A 52 10.17 -1.09 14.75
N TYR A 53 10.77 -2.09 14.15
CA TYR A 53 10.08 -3.23 13.53
C TYR A 53 10.04 -4.46 14.42
N GLN A 54 10.77 -4.45 15.53
CA GLN A 54 10.73 -5.56 16.47
C GLN A 54 9.42 -5.56 17.26
N ASN A 55 8.87 -6.74 17.40
CA ASN A 55 7.70 -6.98 18.25
C ASN A 55 8.05 -8.06 19.26
N SER A 56 7.63 -7.87 20.49
CA SER A 56 7.74 -8.86 21.56
C SER A 56 6.37 -9.26 22.06
N ARG A 57 6.22 -10.52 22.46
CA ARG A 57 4.96 -11.11 22.98
C ARG A 57 3.90 -11.29 21.88
N THR A 58 2.83 -11.97 22.24
CA THR A 58 1.65 -12.10 21.38
C THR A 58 1.02 -10.73 21.16
N LYS A 59 0.76 -10.39 19.90
CA LYS A 59 0.15 -9.13 19.51
C LYS A 59 -0.89 -9.41 18.41
N THR A 60 -2.04 -8.79 18.55
CA THR A 60 -3.02 -8.71 17.45
C THR A 60 -2.82 -7.38 16.74
N ILE A 61 -2.68 -7.44 15.46
CA ILE A 61 -2.42 -6.26 14.61
C ILE A 61 -3.55 -6.16 13.59
N SER A 62 -4.16 -4.98 13.51
CA SER A 62 -5.06 -4.67 12.42
C SER A 62 -4.25 -4.20 11.22
N VAL A 63 -4.42 -4.86 10.09
CA VAL A 63 -3.66 -4.55 8.87
C VAL A 63 -3.93 -3.14 8.36
N SER A 64 -5.14 -2.61 8.58
CA SER A 64 -5.47 -1.22 8.26
C SER A 64 -4.58 -0.17 8.95
N GLU A 65 -3.87 -0.57 10.02
CA GLU A 65 -2.95 0.31 10.74
C GLU A 65 -1.53 0.31 10.16
N TYR A 66 -1.17 -0.71 9.38
CA TYR A 66 0.21 -0.93 8.94
C TYR A 66 0.39 -0.92 7.41
N CYS A 67 -0.58 -1.36 6.67
CA CYS A 67 -0.51 -1.38 5.21
C CYS A 67 -1.90 -1.36 4.61
N ASN A 68 -2.00 -0.68 3.49
CA ASN A 68 -3.21 -0.66 2.69
C ASN A 68 -3.18 -1.87 1.75
N LEU A 69 -3.89 -2.94 2.11
CA LEU A 69 -4.01 -4.11 1.26
C LEU A 69 -5.08 -3.89 0.20
N ARG A 70 -4.78 -4.30 -1.02
CA ARG A 70 -5.77 -4.35 -2.09
C ARG A 70 -6.80 -5.44 -1.79
N TRP A 71 -8.04 -5.24 -2.19
CA TRP A 71 -9.08 -6.28 -2.11
C TRP A 71 -8.87 -7.36 -3.16
N SER A 72 -9.44 -8.55 -2.94
CA SER A 72 -9.34 -9.72 -3.84
C SER A 72 -7.92 -10.10 -4.23
N THR A 73 -6.95 -9.82 -3.37
CA THR A 73 -5.53 -10.00 -3.65
C THR A 73 -4.94 -11.05 -2.71
N GLU A 74 -4.12 -11.93 -3.25
CA GLU A 74 -3.40 -12.94 -2.49
C GLU A 74 -2.11 -12.36 -1.90
N TYR A 75 -1.89 -12.62 -0.62
CA TYR A 75 -0.75 -12.13 0.14
C TYR A 75 -0.04 -13.27 0.88
N VAL A 76 1.23 -13.06 1.12
CA VAL A 76 2.05 -13.82 2.07
C VAL A 76 2.45 -12.90 3.21
N MET A 77 2.05 -13.26 4.42
CA MET A 77 2.64 -12.72 5.63
C MET A 77 3.84 -13.60 6.00
N TYR A 78 4.96 -12.99 6.28
CA TYR A 78 6.14 -13.69 6.77
C TYR A 78 6.59 -13.13 8.12
N ALA A 79 7.24 -13.98 8.92
CA ALA A 79 7.81 -13.57 10.19
C ALA A 79 9.08 -14.35 10.49
N PHE A 80 10.02 -13.70 11.19
CA PHE A 80 11.23 -14.32 11.71
C PHE A 80 11.68 -13.65 13.00
N GLY A 81 12.40 -14.40 13.82
CA GLY A 81 13.02 -13.87 15.03
C GLY A 81 14.36 -13.19 14.71
N MET A 82 14.64 -12.09 15.40
CA MET A 82 15.93 -11.40 15.34
C MET A 82 16.23 -10.80 16.71
N ASN A 83 17.47 -10.98 17.20
CA ASN A 83 17.90 -10.39 18.47
C ASN A 83 18.34 -8.93 18.28
N ASP A 84 18.67 -8.27 19.40
CA ASP A 84 19.05 -6.84 19.41
C ASP A 84 20.34 -6.54 18.67
N ASP A 85 21.21 -7.55 18.51
CA ASP A 85 22.46 -7.41 17.73
C ASP A 85 22.23 -7.60 16.21
N GLY A 86 21.00 -7.98 15.80
CA GLY A 86 20.65 -8.21 14.41
C GLY A 86 20.90 -9.63 13.90
N TYR A 87 21.09 -10.61 14.79
CA TYR A 87 21.19 -12.01 14.38
C TYR A 87 19.81 -12.65 14.29
N GLN A 88 19.55 -13.34 13.19
CA GLN A 88 18.35 -14.16 13.05
C GLN A 88 18.35 -15.26 14.11
N THR A 89 17.20 -15.46 14.76
CA THR A 89 17.03 -16.41 15.88
C THR A 89 16.04 -17.53 15.60
N THR A 90 15.22 -17.39 14.56
CA THR A 90 14.31 -18.44 14.08
C THR A 90 14.29 -18.47 12.57
N ASP A 91 13.92 -19.61 11.98
CA ASP A 91 13.63 -19.71 10.56
C ASP A 91 12.48 -18.75 10.17
N VAL A 92 12.40 -18.42 8.88
CA VAL A 92 11.30 -17.65 8.31
C VAL A 92 10.05 -18.52 8.26
N VAL A 93 8.95 -18.06 8.84
CA VAL A 93 7.64 -18.69 8.74
C VAL A 93 6.71 -17.84 7.89
N THR A 94 5.84 -18.49 7.13
CA THR A 94 4.90 -17.82 6.21
C THR A 94 3.48 -18.27 6.43
N VAL A 95 2.53 -17.35 6.18
CA VAL A 95 1.09 -17.63 6.13
C VAL A 95 0.51 -16.94 4.92
N GLU A 96 -0.20 -17.69 4.09
CA GLU A 96 -0.93 -17.14 2.95
C GLU A 96 -2.35 -16.76 3.34
N PHE A 97 -2.85 -15.69 2.74
CA PHE A 97 -4.25 -15.27 2.87
C PHE A 97 -4.68 -14.48 1.65
N THR A 98 -5.99 -14.36 1.46
CA THR A 98 -6.58 -13.54 0.40
C THR A 98 -7.51 -12.52 1.03
N THR A 99 -7.41 -11.27 0.61
CA THR A 99 -8.33 -10.21 1.04
C THR A 99 -9.69 -10.40 0.39
N THR A 100 -10.75 -10.03 1.09
CA THR A 100 -12.10 -10.13 0.56
C THR A 100 -12.39 -9.02 -0.46
N THR A 101 -13.36 -9.27 -1.34
CA THR A 101 -13.93 -8.24 -2.20
C THR A 101 -14.91 -7.41 -1.36
N PRO A 102 -14.87 -6.07 -1.42
CA PRO A 102 -15.91 -5.24 -0.83
C PRO A 102 -17.28 -5.55 -1.46
N GLU A 103 -18.33 -5.42 -0.67
CA GLU A 103 -19.68 -5.45 -1.24
C GLU A 103 -19.85 -4.30 -2.23
N ALA A 104 -20.38 -4.61 -3.41
CA ALA A 104 -20.67 -3.58 -4.41
C ALA A 104 -21.79 -2.68 -3.89
N SER A 105 -21.57 -1.38 -3.90
CA SER A 105 -22.64 -0.42 -3.67
C SER A 105 -23.65 -0.45 -4.81
N ASN A 106 -24.92 -0.31 -4.48
CA ASN A 106 -25.99 -0.07 -5.46
C ASN A 106 -26.18 1.41 -5.77
N ASN A 107 -25.25 2.27 -5.37
CA ASN A 107 -25.27 3.68 -5.67
C ASN A 107 -25.11 3.91 -7.17
N SER A 108 -25.84 4.89 -7.67
CA SER A 108 -25.69 5.36 -9.04
C SER A 108 -25.56 6.88 -9.04
N PHE A 109 -24.96 7.39 -10.10
CA PHE A 109 -24.60 8.80 -10.21
C PHE A 109 -25.21 9.43 -11.46
N VAL A 110 -25.76 10.64 -11.29
CA VAL A 110 -26.08 11.52 -12.39
C VAL A 110 -25.22 12.76 -12.26
N VAL A 111 -24.45 13.09 -13.29
CA VAL A 111 -23.60 14.28 -13.33
C VAL A 111 -24.18 15.26 -14.33
N GLU A 112 -24.57 16.43 -13.87
CA GLU A 112 -25.06 17.52 -14.69
C GLU A 112 -24.00 18.64 -14.73
N ILE A 113 -23.63 19.04 -15.94
CA ILE A 113 -22.72 20.17 -16.14
C ILE A 113 -23.58 21.44 -16.17
N GLY A 114 -23.23 22.38 -15.28
CA GLY A 114 -23.89 23.67 -15.19
C GLY A 114 -23.16 24.75 -15.98
N GLU A 115 -22.79 25.84 -15.32
CA GLU A 115 -22.14 26.97 -15.97
C GLU A 115 -20.68 26.65 -16.36
N LEU A 116 -20.34 26.99 -17.59
CA LEU A 116 -18.99 26.88 -18.15
C LEU A 116 -18.45 28.28 -18.49
N THR A 117 -17.22 28.54 -18.08
CA THR A 117 -16.46 29.71 -18.53
C THR A 117 -15.19 29.28 -19.23
N ASP A 118 -14.31 30.19 -19.57
CA ASP A 118 -12.98 29.93 -20.13
C ASP A 118 -12.01 29.22 -19.17
N SER A 119 -12.31 29.24 -17.89
CA SER A 119 -11.42 28.74 -16.83
C SER A 119 -12.12 27.97 -15.71
N THR A 120 -13.47 27.93 -15.70
CA THR A 120 -14.22 27.28 -14.65
C THR A 120 -15.37 26.41 -15.20
N VAL A 121 -15.71 25.38 -14.44
CA VAL A 121 -16.90 24.54 -14.67
C VAL A 121 -17.64 24.35 -13.35
N SER A 122 -18.94 24.48 -13.37
CA SER A 122 -19.79 23.98 -12.31
C SER A 122 -20.45 22.66 -12.71
N PHE A 123 -20.62 21.77 -11.76
CA PHE A 123 -21.35 20.52 -11.98
C PHE A 123 -22.06 20.10 -10.70
N THR A 124 -23.13 19.34 -10.87
CA THR A 124 -23.90 18.75 -9.80
C THR A 124 -23.82 17.24 -9.91
N VAL A 125 -23.47 16.58 -8.82
CA VAL A 125 -23.49 15.11 -8.72
C VAL A 125 -24.67 14.73 -7.84
N THR A 126 -25.61 13.97 -8.40
CA THR A 126 -26.74 13.40 -7.68
C THR A 126 -26.51 11.91 -7.48
N THR A 127 -26.65 11.44 -6.25
CA THR A 127 -26.46 10.03 -5.87
C THR A 127 -27.80 9.41 -5.48
N THR A 128 -27.93 8.09 -5.63
CA THR A 128 -29.16 7.37 -5.25
C THR A 128 -29.17 6.92 -3.80
N ASN A 129 -28.01 6.90 -3.14
CA ASN A 129 -27.90 6.62 -1.72
C ASN A 129 -26.82 7.50 -1.05
N ASN A 130 -26.54 7.27 0.24
CA ASN A 130 -25.58 8.05 1.02
C ASN A 130 -24.21 7.37 1.16
N ASP A 131 -23.91 6.37 0.35
CA ASP A 131 -22.60 5.75 0.38
C ASP A 131 -21.53 6.76 0.01
N PRO A 132 -20.36 6.72 0.67
CA PRO A 132 -19.22 7.57 0.31
C PRO A 132 -18.81 7.31 -1.14
N TYR A 133 -18.45 8.35 -1.85
CA TYR A 133 -17.94 8.23 -3.21
C TYR A 133 -16.72 9.13 -3.40
N PHE A 134 -15.95 8.79 -4.40
CA PHE A 134 -14.79 9.57 -4.81
C PHE A 134 -15.11 10.38 -6.05
N LEU A 135 -14.71 11.63 -6.08
CA LEU A 135 -14.86 12.52 -7.22
C LEU A 135 -13.52 13.16 -7.56
N THR A 136 -13.13 13.11 -8.82
CA THR A 136 -11.94 13.79 -9.31
C THR A 136 -12.17 14.33 -10.71
N ILE A 137 -11.48 15.41 -11.04
CA ILE A 137 -11.40 15.98 -12.39
C ILE A 137 -9.96 15.87 -12.86
N GLN A 138 -9.76 15.23 -14.00
CA GLN A 138 -8.43 15.04 -14.57
C GLN A 138 -8.40 15.48 -16.03
N ASP A 139 -7.25 15.95 -16.50
CA ASP A 139 -7.04 16.20 -17.93
C ASP A 139 -7.16 14.84 -18.68
N LYS A 140 -7.98 14.83 -19.72
CA LYS A 140 -8.23 13.62 -20.50
C LYS A 140 -6.94 12.99 -21.04
N ARG A 141 -5.98 13.80 -21.45
CA ARG A 141 -4.69 13.30 -21.97
C ARG A 141 -3.89 12.59 -20.87
N TYR A 142 -3.98 13.07 -19.61
CA TYR A 142 -3.37 12.41 -18.48
C TYR A 142 -4.03 11.06 -18.24
N VAL A 143 -5.37 11.02 -18.27
CA VAL A 143 -6.13 9.78 -18.10
C VAL A 143 -5.78 8.77 -19.21
N ASP A 144 -5.80 9.20 -20.48
CA ASP A 144 -5.50 8.33 -21.61
C ASP A 144 -4.04 7.79 -21.56
N LEU A 145 -3.12 8.57 -21.03
CA LEU A 145 -1.70 8.19 -20.97
C LEU A 145 -1.39 7.20 -19.84
N PHE A 146 -2.02 7.38 -18.68
CA PHE A 146 -1.66 6.62 -17.49
C PHE A 146 -2.68 5.55 -17.09
N PHE A 147 -3.94 5.69 -17.52
CA PHE A 147 -5.04 4.80 -17.16
C PHE A 147 -5.89 4.50 -18.40
N GLY A 148 -6.13 3.26 -18.68
CA GLY A 148 -6.94 2.82 -19.80
C GLY A 148 -6.46 1.49 -20.35
N GLU A 149 -7.09 1.02 -21.43
CA GLU A 149 -6.85 -0.33 -21.96
C GLU A 149 -5.41 -0.58 -22.43
N GLU A 150 -4.71 0.45 -22.90
CA GLU A 150 -3.32 0.36 -23.35
C GLU A 150 -2.30 0.94 -22.36
N ALA A 151 -2.76 1.45 -21.23
CA ALA A 151 -1.91 2.06 -20.22
C ALA A 151 -1.31 1.01 -19.26
N SER A 152 -0.23 1.39 -18.59
CA SER A 152 0.44 0.54 -17.61
C SER A 152 -0.35 0.39 -16.30
N LYS A 153 -1.36 1.22 -16.07
CA LYS A 153 -2.23 1.22 -14.89
C LYS A 153 -3.69 1.08 -15.28
N THR A 154 -4.44 0.38 -14.47
CA THR A 154 -5.89 0.22 -14.61
C THR A 154 -6.63 1.36 -13.90
N TRP A 155 -7.95 1.46 -14.14
CA TRP A 155 -8.82 2.36 -13.37
C TRP A 155 -8.83 2.02 -11.87
N GLU A 156 -8.69 0.76 -11.53
CA GLU A 156 -8.57 0.27 -10.16
C GLU A 156 -7.29 0.77 -9.48
N ASP A 157 -6.18 0.76 -10.21
CA ASP A 157 -4.91 1.35 -9.74
C ASP A 157 -5.05 2.86 -9.52
N MET A 158 -5.81 3.55 -10.37
CA MET A 158 -6.08 4.98 -10.19
C MET A 158 -6.86 5.25 -8.89
N VAL A 159 -7.93 4.49 -8.66
CA VAL A 159 -8.72 4.61 -7.43
C VAL A 159 -7.85 4.32 -6.22
N TRP A 160 -7.01 3.29 -6.28
CA TRP A 160 -6.08 2.95 -5.24
C TRP A 160 -5.08 4.09 -4.96
N ASP A 161 -4.41 4.59 -6.00
CA ASP A 161 -3.42 5.67 -5.89
C ASP A 161 -4.03 6.94 -5.28
N LEU A 162 -5.25 7.30 -5.69
CA LEU A 162 -5.93 8.50 -5.18
C LEU A 162 -6.44 8.32 -3.75
N THR A 163 -6.86 7.12 -3.37
CA THR A 163 -7.45 6.87 -2.05
C THR A 163 -6.39 6.68 -0.97
N PHE A 164 -5.32 5.95 -1.29
CA PHE A 164 -4.37 5.47 -0.29
C PHE A 164 -2.96 6.05 -0.43
N VAL A 165 -2.52 6.35 -1.65
CA VAL A 165 -1.16 6.86 -1.88
C VAL A 165 -1.09 8.39 -1.84
N LYS A 166 -2.15 9.07 -2.28
CA LYS A 166 -2.24 10.53 -2.33
C LYS A 166 -3.54 11.04 -1.71
N PRO A 167 -3.81 10.79 -0.42
CA PRO A 167 -5.04 11.24 0.21
C PRO A 167 -5.22 12.76 0.20
N ASP A 168 -4.13 13.53 0.13
CA ASP A 168 -4.16 15.00 0.08
C ASP A 168 -4.49 15.57 -1.31
N ALA A 169 -4.59 14.72 -2.33
CA ALA A 169 -5.03 15.13 -3.68
C ALA A 169 -6.57 15.18 -3.81
N GLN A 170 -7.29 14.98 -2.73
CA GLN A 170 -8.74 15.13 -2.68
C GLN A 170 -9.08 16.62 -2.70
N ILE A 171 -9.87 17.01 -3.67
CA ILE A 171 -10.45 18.37 -3.81
C ILE A 171 -11.72 18.44 -2.98
#